data_b08cebe60c9d2c85ecff3672de87588a
#
_entry.id   b08cebe60c9d2c85ecff3672de87588a
#
_cell.length_a   1.000
_cell.length_b   1.000
_cell.length_c   1.000
_cell.angle_alpha   90.00
_cell.angle_beta   90.00
_cell.angle_gamma   90.00
#
_symmetry.space_group_name_H-M   'P 1'
#
loop_
_entity.id
_entity.type
_entity.pdbx_description
1 polymer ?
#
loop_
_entity_poly.entity_id
_entity_poly.type
_entity_poly.pdbx_seq_one_letter_code
_entity_poly.pdbx_strand_id
1 'polypeptide(L)'
;PRVAGLSTNGGYCGAAVRPIALHMVAALAREEEFRIPISGIGGITNWRDAVEFMLLGSSSVQVCTEVMLRGYRIVEDMIEGLDTYLAERGFASAMDIVGKAVPQYSEWGDLDLNYETVARIDASACIGCQLCMVACHDGAHQCIHPSPEPEVRVSVVDESECVGCNLCQIVCPVPGCITMEAVDNGFAPYYVVDADKKKK
;
A
#
# COMPACT_ATOMS: atom_id res chain seq x y z
N PRO A 1 -7.36 8.29 32.63
CA PRO A 1 -7.92 8.93 33.85
C PRO A 1 -7.89 7.94 34.99
N ARG A 2 -7.40 8.36 36.15
CA ARG A 2 -7.45 7.53 37.35
C ARG A 2 -8.87 7.54 37.90
N VAL A 3 -9.51 6.38 37.87
CA VAL A 3 -10.79 6.19 38.59
C VAL A 3 -10.46 5.47 39.90
N ALA A 4 -10.81 6.06 41.02
CA ALA A 4 -10.59 5.51 42.36
C ALA A 4 -9.12 5.12 42.68
N GLY A 5 -8.14 5.80 42.09
CA GLY A 5 -6.72 5.52 42.33
C GLY A 5 -6.18 4.24 41.71
N LEU A 6 -7.00 3.49 40.99
CA LEU A 6 -6.61 2.24 40.30
C LEU A 6 -6.30 2.51 38.83
N SER A 7 -5.44 1.69 38.26
CA SER A 7 -5.12 1.64 36.83
C SER A 7 -5.04 0.18 36.34
N THR A 8 -5.39 -0.06 35.10
CA THR A 8 -5.33 -1.37 34.47
C THR A 8 -4.81 -1.27 33.04
N ASN A 9 -4.33 -2.39 32.50
CA ASN A 9 -4.00 -2.48 31.09
C ASN A 9 -5.29 -2.48 30.27
N GLY A 10 -5.34 -1.63 29.24
CA GLY A 10 -6.44 -1.60 28.27
C GLY A 10 -6.10 -2.40 27.01
N GLY A 11 -7.13 -2.78 26.25
CA GLY A 11 -6.98 -3.29 24.91
C GLY A 11 -6.64 -2.15 23.94
N TYR A 12 -5.78 -2.41 22.96
CA TYR A 12 -5.53 -1.52 21.84
C TYR A 12 -6.42 -1.91 20.66
N CYS A 13 -7.24 -0.99 20.14
CA CYS A 13 -8.23 -1.27 19.11
C CYS A 13 -8.42 -0.09 18.16
N GLY A 14 -9.31 -0.25 17.18
CA GLY A 14 -9.58 0.76 16.16
C GLY A 14 -8.61 0.68 14.99
N ALA A 15 -8.62 1.69 14.10
CA ALA A 15 -7.90 1.67 12.81
C ALA A 15 -6.39 1.39 12.94
N ALA A 16 -5.77 1.77 14.06
CA ALA A 16 -4.35 1.60 14.29
C ALA A 16 -3.88 0.14 14.38
N VAL A 17 -4.76 -0.81 14.72
CA VAL A 17 -4.40 -2.25 14.77
C VAL A 17 -4.55 -2.96 13.42
N ARG A 18 -5.15 -2.32 12.40
CA ARG A 18 -5.44 -2.96 11.12
C ARG A 18 -4.21 -3.58 10.45
N PRO A 19 -3.06 -2.92 10.33
CA PRO A 19 -1.88 -3.53 9.69
C PRO A 19 -1.42 -4.80 10.39
N ILE A 20 -1.49 -4.83 11.72
CA ILE A 20 -1.12 -6.00 12.53
C ILE A 20 -2.11 -7.14 12.28
N ALA A 21 -3.41 -6.84 12.29
CA ALA A 21 -4.45 -7.82 12.07
C ALA A 21 -4.41 -8.41 10.65
N LEU A 22 -4.16 -7.59 9.62
CA LEU A 22 -3.96 -8.03 8.23
C LEU A 22 -2.76 -8.98 8.11
N HIS A 23 -1.63 -8.65 8.75
CA HIS A 23 -0.46 -9.52 8.78
C HIS A 23 -0.79 -10.88 9.41
N MET A 24 -1.49 -10.89 10.55
CA MET A 24 -1.86 -12.14 11.22
C MET A 24 -2.81 -13.00 10.39
N VAL A 25 -3.80 -12.39 9.72
CA VAL A 25 -4.69 -13.11 8.81
C VAL A 25 -3.92 -13.72 7.65
N ALA A 26 -3.03 -12.94 7.01
CA ALA A 26 -2.21 -13.43 5.92
C ALA A 26 -1.29 -14.58 6.35
N ALA A 27 -0.67 -14.49 7.53
CA ALA A 27 0.16 -15.55 8.08
C ALA A 27 -0.63 -16.85 8.30
N LEU A 28 -1.83 -16.77 8.89
CA LEU A 28 -2.70 -17.92 9.08
C LEU A 28 -3.20 -18.51 7.76
N ALA A 29 -3.55 -17.67 6.80
CA ALA A 29 -4.05 -18.11 5.50
C ALA A 29 -2.98 -18.81 4.63
N ARG A 30 -1.69 -18.53 4.88
CA ARG A 30 -0.54 -19.16 4.21
C ARG A 30 -0.15 -20.49 4.84
N GLU A 31 -0.62 -20.77 6.04
CA GLU A 31 -0.28 -22.01 6.76
C GLU A 31 -1.05 -23.19 6.15
N GLU A 32 -0.32 -24.13 5.53
CA GLU A 32 -0.91 -25.26 4.79
C GLU A 32 -1.73 -26.22 5.67
N GLU A 33 -1.38 -26.34 6.95
CA GLU A 33 -2.08 -27.19 7.91
C GLU A 33 -3.35 -26.53 8.45
N PHE A 34 -3.49 -25.21 8.30
CA PHE A 34 -4.64 -24.45 8.80
C PHE A 34 -5.83 -24.58 7.84
N ARG A 35 -6.88 -25.32 8.25
CA ARG A 35 -8.06 -25.64 7.43
C ARG A 35 -9.35 -24.98 7.93
N ILE A 36 -9.29 -24.19 8.99
CA ILE A 36 -10.47 -23.55 9.59
C ILE A 36 -10.71 -22.21 8.89
N PRO A 37 -11.97 -21.88 8.52
CA PRO A 37 -12.29 -20.56 7.99
C PRO A 37 -11.89 -19.43 8.95
N ILE A 38 -11.27 -18.38 8.41
CA ILE A 38 -10.80 -17.24 9.19
C ILE A 38 -11.90 -16.18 9.23
N SER A 39 -12.22 -15.69 10.44
CA SER A 39 -13.02 -14.50 10.63
C SER A 39 -12.10 -13.34 11.02
N GLY A 40 -11.87 -12.40 10.08
CA GLY A 40 -10.95 -11.28 10.25
C GLY A 40 -11.54 -10.20 11.16
N ILE A 41 -10.74 -9.73 12.12
CA ILE A 41 -11.09 -8.64 13.03
C ILE A 41 -9.88 -7.76 13.30
N GLY A 42 -10.11 -6.47 13.44
CA GLY A 42 -9.08 -5.50 13.86
C GLY A 42 -8.99 -4.28 12.95
N GLY A 43 -9.60 -3.19 13.38
CA GLY A 43 -9.48 -1.89 12.73
C GLY A 43 -10.19 -1.73 11.39
N ILE A 44 -11.19 -2.56 11.11
CA ILE A 44 -12.06 -2.43 9.93
C ILE A 44 -12.97 -1.21 10.15
N THR A 45 -12.87 -0.21 9.27
CA THR A 45 -13.59 1.05 9.37
C THR A 45 -14.53 1.32 8.19
N ASN A 46 -14.32 0.63 7.07
CA ASN A 46 -15.10 0.78 5.85
C ASN A 46 -15.02 -0.48 4.99
N TRP A 47 -15.77 -0.52 3.88
CA TRP A 47 -15.82 -1.66 2.98
C TRP A 47 -14.45 -2.03 2.35
N ARG A 48 -13.56 -1.05 2.12
CA ARG A 48 -12.22 -1.32 1.55
C ARG A 48 -11.37 -2.13 2.52
N ASP A 49 -11.44 -1.76 3.79
CA ASP A 49 -10.74 -2.52 4.83
C ASP A 49 -11.27 -3.96 4.89
N ALA A 50 -12.58 -4.16 4.78
CA ALA A 50 -13.19 -5.49 4.74
C ALA A 50 -12.70 -6.31 3.54
N VAL A 51 -12.61 -5.69 2.36
CA VAL A 51 -12.04 -6.32 1.14
C VAL A 51 -10.59 -6.72 1.35
N GLU A 52 -9.75 -5.89 1.99
CA GLU A 52 -8.35 -6.22 2.31
C GLU A 52 -8.27 -7.51 3.14
N PHE A 53 -9.07 -7.61 4.19
CA PHE A 53 -9.14 -8.84 5.01
C PHE A 53 -9.58 -10.06 4.21
N MET A 54 -10.57 -9.92 3.34
CA MET A 54 -11.06 -11.02 2.51
C MET A 54 -10.00 -11.46 1.48
N LEU A 55 -9.35 -10.53 0.81
CA LEU A 55 -8.27 -10.82 -0.14
C LEU A 55 -7.11 -11.58 0.52
N LEU A 56 -6.85 -11.32 1.80
CA LEU A 56 -5.82 -12.01 2.59
C LEU A 56 -6.29 -13.32 3.25
N GLY A 57 -7.53 -13.76 3.00
CA GLY A 57 -8.00 -15.09 3.39
C GLY A 57 -9.12 -15.14 4.43
N SER A 58 -9.64 -13.99 4.89
CA SER A 58 -10.80 -13.98 5.76
C SER A 58 -12.07 -14.32 4.97
N SER A 59 -12.81 -15.34 5.39
CA SER A 59 -14.12 -15.71 4.82
C SER A 59 -15.28 -14.87 5.39
N SER A 60 -15.05 -14.23 6.54
CA SER A 60 -15.94 -13.28 7.16
C SER A 60 -15.14 -12.20 7.89
N VAL A 61 -15.76 -11.06 8.18
CA VAL A 61 -15.13 -9.96 8.89
C VAL A 61 -15.98 -9.51 10.09
N GLN A 62 -15.33 -8.98 11.11
CA GLN A 62 -15.98 -8.47 12.31
C GLN A 62 -15.63 -7.00 12.51
N VAL A 63 -16.62 -6.20 12.84
CA VAL A 63 -16.49 -4.76 13.09
C VAL A 63 -16.95 -4.46 14.51
N CYS A 64 -16.14 -3.77 15.29
CA CYS A 64 -16.46 -3.41 16.66
C CYS A 64 -16.33 -1.90 16.90
N THR A 65 -15.13 -1.37 16.94
CA THR A 65 -14.85 0.02 17.31
C THR A 65 -15.58 1.01 16.42
N GLU A 66 -15.64 0.76 15.13
CA GLU A 66 -16.29 1.67 14.20
C GLU A 66 -17.82 1.71 14.38
N VAL A 67 -18.43 0.58 14.74
CA VAL A 67 -19.85 0.55 15.13
C VAL A 67 -20.10 1.40 16.39
N MET A 68 -19.16 1.39 17.34
CA MET A 68 -19.26 2.23 18.54
C MET A 68 -19.14 3.72 18.21
N LEU A 69 -18.36 4.09 17.19
CA LEU A 69 -18.13 5.47 16.80
C LEU A 69 -19.22 6.02 15.88
N ARG A 70 -19.75 5.22 14.95
CA ARG A 70 -20.64 5.63 13.86
C ARG A 70 -22.01 4.96 13.88
N GLY A 71 -22.23 3.99 14.77
CA GLY A 71 -23.48 3.25 14.87
C GLY A 71 -23.56 2.10 13.86
N TYR A 72 -24.66 1.33 13.95
CA TYR A 72 -24.85 0.10 13.17
C TYR A 72 -25.04 0.33 11.67
N ARG A 73 -25.41 1.54 11.24
CA ARG A 73 -25.60 1.87 9.81
C ARG A 73 -24.33 1.63 8.99
N ILE A 74 -23.15 1.68 9.60
CA ILE A 74 -21.90 1.40 8.88
C ILE A 74 -21.89 0.01 8.25
N VAL A 75 -22.65 -0.96 8.76
CA VAL A 75 -22.75 -2.31 8.17
C VAL A 75 -23.45 -2.25 6.81
N GLU A 76 -24.48 -1.41 6.67
CA GLU A 76 -25.18 -1.19 5.41
C GLU A 76 -24.22 -0.55 4.39
N ASP A 77 -23.50 0.50 4.80
CA ASP A 77 -22.51 1.18 3.95
C ASP A 77 -21.39 0.22 3.49
N MET A 78 -20.96 -0.71 4.38
CA MET A 78 -19.96 -1.73 4.04
C MET A 78 -20.50 -2.76 3.05
N ILE A 79 -21.74 -3.21 3.19
CA ILE A 79 -22.40 -4.16 2.27
C ILE A 79 -22.54 -3.52 0.89
N GLU A 80 -23.05 -2.30 0.82
CA GLU A 80 -23.23 -1.57 -0.44
C GLU A 80 -21.89 -1.33 -1.16
N GLY A 81 -20.87 -0.93 -0.41
CA GLY A 81 -19.54 -0.71 -0.97
C GLY A 81 -18.88 -2.00 -1.45
N LEU A 82 -19.07 -3.11 -0.72
CA LEU A 82 -18.56 -4.43 -1.14
C LEU A 82 -19.29 -4.91 -2.41
N ASP A 83 -20.61 -4.79 -2.46
CA ASP A 83 -21.41 -5.19 -3.62
C ASP A 83 -20.99 -4.42 -4.88
N THR A 84 -20.83 -3.10 -4.76
CA THR A 84 -20.31 -2.24 -5.84
C THR A 84 -18.92 -2.71 -6.30
N TYR A 85 -18.01 -2.97 -5.38
CA TYR A 85 -16.67 -3.44 -5.71
C TYR A 85 -16.68 -4.77 -6.46
N LEU A 86 -17.51 -5.73 -6.02
CA LEU A 86 -17.63 -7.04 -6.66
C LEU A 86 -18.17 -6.90 -8.09
N ALA A 87 -19.23 -6.08 -8.27
CA ALA A 87 -19.83 -5.83 -9.57
C ALA A 87 -18.84 -5.17 -10.54
N GLU A 88 -18.12 -4.13 -10.12
CA GLU A 88 -17.11 -3.42 -10.93
C GLU A 88 -15.95 -4.33 -11.35
N ARG A 89 -15.61 -5.32 -10.53
CA ARG A 89 -14.52 -6.27 -10.80
C ARG A 89 -14.98 -7.58 -11.44
N GLY A 90 -16.29 -7.75 -11.67
CA GLY A 90 -16.87 -8.93 -12.30
C GLY A 90 -16.87 -10.19 -11.43
N PHE A 91 -16.87 -10.04 -10.11
CA PHE A 91 -17.01 -11.15 -9.18
C PHE A 91 -18.48 -11.46 -8.91
N ALA A 92 -18.83 -12.74 -8.86
CA ALA A 92 -20.20 -13.18 -8.62
C ALA A 92 -20.56 -13.20 -7.12
N SER A 93 -19.56 -13.33 -6.25
CA SER A 93 -19.77 -13.40 -4.81
C SER A 93 -18.55 -12.91 -4.03
N ALA A 94 -18.77 -12.57 -2.76
CA ALA A 94 -17.71 -12.21 -1.84
C ALA A 94 -16.71 -13.38 -1.60
N MET A 95 -17.15 -14.63 -1.76
CA MET A 95 -16.27 -15.79 -1.63
C MET A 95 -15.25 -15.87 -2.77
N ASP A 96 -15.52 -15.26 -3.91
CA ASP A 96 -14.61 -15.27 -5.07
C ASP A 96 -13.34 -14.47 -4.82
N ILE A 97 -13.35 -13.54 -3.86
CA ILE A 97 -12.17 -12.73 -3.53
C ILE A 97 -11.37 -13.28 -2.35
N VAL A 98 -11.92 -14.26 -1.60
CA VAL A 98 -11.25 -14.79 -0.41
C VAL A 98 -9.92 -15.44 -0.79
N GLY A 99 -8.83 -14.92 -0.20
CA GLY A 99 -7.48 -15.44 -0.37
C GLY A 99 -6.80 -15.11 -1.70
N LYS A 100 -7.41 -14.30 -2.59
CA LYS A 100 -6.81 -13.98 -3.91
C LYS A 100 -5.45 -13.31 -3.84
N ALA A 101 -5.16 -12.55 -2.78
CA ALA A 101 -3.87 -11.90 -2.60
C ALA A 101 -2.84 -12.79 -1.88
N VAL A 102 -3.25 -13.90 -1.27
CA VAL A 102 -2.35 -14.76 -0.49
C VAL A 102 -1.16 -15.28 -1.31
N PRO A 103 -1.32 -15.74 -2.57
CA PRO A 103 -0.19 -16.18 -3.38
C PRO A 103 0.82 -15.08 -3.74
N GLN A 104 0.41 -13.82 -3.63
CA GLN A 104 1.26 -12.65 -3.93
C GLN A 104 1.95 -12.09 -2.68
N TYR A 105 1.61 -12.62 -1.52
CA TYR A 105 2.22 -12.21 -0.25
C TYR A 105 3.57 -12.91 -0.10
N SER A 106 4.64 -12.13 -0.16
CA SER A 106 6.03 -12.61 -0.08
C SER A 106 6.68 -12.22 1.24
N GLU A 107 7.65 -12.99 1.67
CA GLU A 107 8.53 -12.59 2.76
C GLU A 107 9.49 -11.49 2.28
N TRP A 108 9.96 -10.68 3.22
CA TRP A 108 10.91 -9.60 2.89
C TRP A 108 12.15 -10.09 2.15
N GLY A 109 12.66 -11.27 2.52
CA GLY A 109 13.83 -11.88 1.89
C GLY A 109 13.59 -12.40 0.46
N ASP A 110 12.33 -12.48 0.02
CA ASP A 110 11.97 -12.89 -1.36
C ASP A 110 11.89 -11.71 -2.33
N LEU A 111 11.90 -10.48 -1.79
CA LEU A 111 11.83 -9.28 -2.60
C LEU A 111 13.18 -9.01 -3.27
N ASP A 112 13.14 -8.74 -4.57
CA ASP A 112 14.31 -8.21 -5.26
C ASP A 112 14.43 -6.71 -4.97
N LEU A 113 15.39 -6.35 -4.13
CA LEU A 113 15.67 -4.96 -3.76
C LEU A 113 16.96 -4.45 -4.43
N ASN A 114 17.50 -5.20 -5.41
CA ASN A 114 18.76 -4.89 -6.08
C ASN A 114 18.55 -4.12 -7.38
N TYR A 115 17.63 -3.16 -7.35
CA TYR A 115 17.44 -2.26 -8.47
C TYR A 115 17.35 -0.82 -7.99
N GLU A 116 17.84 0.09 -8.80
CA GLU A 116 17.58 1.51 -8.66
C GLU A 116 16.57 1.96 -9.70
N THR A 117 15.73 2.89 -9.32
CA THR A 117 14.80 3.54 -10.24
C THR A 117 14.96 5.04 -10.15
N VAL A 118 14.85 5.70 -11.29
CA VAL A 118 14.83 7.17 -11.37
C VAL A 118 13.56 7.65 -12.02
N ALA A 119 13.13 8.84 -11.66
CA ALA A 119 12.01 9.50 -12.31
C ALA A 119 12.46 10.05 -13.66
N ARG A 120 11.67 9.82 -14.72
CA ARG A 120 11.83 10.46 -16.03
C ARG A 120 10.61 11.29 -16.35
N ILE A 121 10.83 12.50 -16.79
CA ILE A 121 9.78 13.46 -17.13
C ILE A 121 9.75 13.63 -18.65
N ASP A 122 8.60 13.31 -19.25
CA ASP A 122 8.36 13.60 -20.67
C ASP A 122 8.13 15.12 -20.83
N ALA A 123 9.13 15.78 -21.39
CA ALA A 123 9.08 17.22 -21.63
C ALA A 123 7.94 17.62 -22.58
N SER A 124 7.52 16.74 -23.47
CA SER A 124 6.43 17.02 -24.42
C SER A 124 5.04 16.98 -23.77
N ALA A 125 4.89 16.18 -22.70
CA ALA A 125 3.67 16.05 -21.92
C ALA A 125 3.64 17.00 -20.72
N CYS A 126 4.80 17.53 -20.30
CA CYS A 126 4.93 18.34 -19.11
C CYS A 126 4.29 19.74 -19.30
N ILE A 127 3.36 20.08 -18.41
CA ILE A 127 2.68 21.39 -18.41
C ILE A 127 3.38 22.44 -17.55
N GLY A 128 4.52 22.14 -16.94
CA GLY A 128 5.32 23.08 -16.15
C GLY A 128 4.68 23.50 -14.82
N CYS A 129 3.77 22.71 -14.25
CA CYS A 129 3.07 23.04 -12.99
C CYS A 129 3.95 22.95 -11.74
N GLN A 130 5.13 22.33 -11.83
CA GLN A 130 6.15 22.20 -10.77
C GLN A 130 5.69 21.45 -9.49
N LEU A 131 4.54 20.76 -9.49
CA LEU A 131 4.09 19.98 -8.34
C LEU A 131 5.07 18.86 -7.99
N CYS A 132 5.70 18.23 -8.99
CA CYS A 132 6.73 17.23 -8.80
C CYS A 132 7.97 17.77 -8.08
N MET A 133 8.38 19.00 -8.38
CA MET A 133 9.48 19.68 -7.71
C MET A 133 9.14 19.93 -6.23
N VAL A 134 7.95 20.48 -5.95
CA VAL A 134 7.50 20.72 -4.56
C VAL A 134 7.47 19.41 -3.77
N ALA A 135 6.89 18.33 -4.32
CA ALA A 135 6.84 17.04 -3.66
C ALA A 135 8.23 16.44 -3.39
N CYS A 136 9.17 16.64 -4.33
CA CYS A 136 10.55 16.19 -4.17
C CYS A 136 11.28 16.99 -3.06
N HIS A 137 11.05 18.31 -3.01
CA HIS A 137 11.59 19.16 -1.95
C HIS A 137 11.02 18.80 -0.57
N ASP A 138 9.72 18.59 -0.48
CA ASP A 138 9.05 18.15 0.77
C ASP A 138 9.52 16.76 1.21
N GLY A 139 9.84 15.87 0.27
CA GLY A 139 10.45 14.56 0.50
C GLY A 139 11.94 14.62 0.86
N ALA A 140 12.54 15.81 0.93
CA ALA A 140 13.95 16.08 1.25
C ALA A 140 15.00 15.56 0.24
N HIS A 141 14.60 15.02 -0.91
CA HIS A 141 15.54 14.55 -1.94
C HIS A 141 16.04 15.65 -2.86
N GLN A 142 15.20 16.63 -3.17
CA GLN A 142 15.53 17.88 -3.87
C GLN A 142 16.22 17.70 -5.23
N CYS A 143 15.98 16.58 -5.91
CA CYS A 143 16.60 16.25 -7.18
C CYS A 143 15.80 16.72 -8.42
N ILE A 144 14.66 17.40 -8.23
CA ILE A 144 13.86 17.93 -9.34
C ILE A 144 13.96 19.45 -9.35
N HIS A 145 14.38 19.98 -10.50
CA HIS A 145 14.61 21.41 -10.70
C HIS A 145 13.84 21.93 -11.90
N PRO A 146 13.59 23.26 -12.01
CA PRO A 146 13.14 23.86 -13.26
C PRO A 146 14.19 23.66 -14.36
N SER A 147 13.75 23.62 -15.63
CA SER A 147 14.70 23.64 -16.74
C SER A 147 15.68 24.82 -16.63
N PRO A 148 16.97 24.60 -16.92
CA PRO A 148 17.95 25.67 -16.97
C PRO A 148 17.67 26.68 -18.11
N GLU A 149 16.86 26.31 -19.09
CA GLU A 149 16.46 27.15 -20.18
C GLU A 149 15.24 28.00 -19.77
N PRO A 150 15.36 29.34 -19.68
CA PRO A 150 14.29 30.19 -19.15
C PRO A 150 12.97 30.14 -19.92
N GLU A 151 13.03 29.81 -21.20
CA GLU A 151 11.85 29.72 -22.09
C GLU A 151 11.14 28.33 -22.00
N VAL A 152 11.81 27.31 -21.43
CA VAL A 152 11.32 25.95 -21.35
C VAL A 152 10.76 25.70 -19.96
N ARG A 153 9.42 25.71 -19.84
CA ARG A 153 8.73 25.52 -18.57
C ARG A 153 8.51 24.04 -18.24
N VAL A 154 9.59 23.25 -18.20
CA VAL A 154 9.54 21.84 -17.78
C VAL A 154 10.39 21.64 -16.53
N SER A 155 10.10 20.58 -15.78
CA SER A 155 10.96 20.15 -14.68
C SER A 155 11.98 19.13 -15.20
N VAL A 156 13.19 19.17 -14.63
CA VAL A 156 14.30 18.26 -14.97
C VAL A 156 14.69 17.49 -13.71
N VAL A 157 15.01 16.23 -13.86
CA VAL A 157 15.46 15.35 -12.77
C VAL A 157 16.97 15.23 -12.81
N ASP A 158 17.62 15.46 -11.66
CA ASP A 158 18.99 15.01 -11.45
C ASP A 158 18.93 13.52 -11.05
N GLU A 159 19.26 12.65 -12.00
CA GLU A 159 19.17 11.21 -11.82
C GLU A 159 20.16 10.70 -10.77
N SER A 160 21.29 11.37 -10.56
CA SER A 160 22.31 10.98 -9.58
C SER A 160 21.86 11.17 -8.13
N GLU A 161 20.91 12.08 -7.90
CA GLU A 161 20.35 12.39 -6.59
C GLU A 161 18.95 11.75 -6.41
N CYS A 162 18.39 11.13 -7.45
CA CYS A 162 17.06 10.54 -7.41
C CYS A 162 17.07 9.20 -6.68
N VAL A 163 16.29 9.08 -5.62
CA VAL A 163 16.16 7.84 -4.83
C VAL A 163 14.97 6.96 -5.22
N GLY A 164 14.28 7.28 -6.30
CA GLY A 164 13.18 6.46 -6.80
C GLY A 164 11.92 6.43 -5.92
N CYS A 165 11.70 7.43 -5.07
CA CYS A 165 10.59 7.43 -4.08
C CYS A 165 9.18 7.53 -4.68
N ASN A 166 9.05 7.79 -5.97
CA ASN A 166 7.79 7.88 -6.73
C ASN A 166 6.84 9.04 -6.35
N LEU A 167 7.17 9.91 -5.42
CA LEU A 167 6.29 11.02 -5.02
C LEU A 167 5.93 11.95 -6.19
N CYS A 168 6.90 12.23 -7.05
CA CYS A 168 6.72 13.10 -8.22
C CYS A 168 5.68 12.55 -9.22
N GLN A 169 5.66 11.25 -9.46
CA GLN A 169 4.68 10.60 -10.33
C GLN A 169 3.26 10.66 -9.73
N ILE A 170 3.15 10.41 -8.40
CA ILE A 170 1.86 10.40 -7.70
C ILE A 170 1.18 11.76 -7.74
N VAL A 171 1.93 12.86 -7.61
CA VAL A 171 1.37 14.22 -7.61
C VAL A 171 1.21 14.82 -9.00
N CYS A 172 1.73 14.18 -10.04
CA CYS A 172 1.65 14.72 -11.40
C CYS A 172 0.20 14.67 -11.92
N PRO A 173 -0.39 15.81 -12.32
CA PRO A 173 -1.76 15.85 -12.81
C PRO A 173 -1.88 15.33 -14.25
N VAL A 174 -0.75 15.09 -14.94
CA VAL A 174 -0.73 14.60 -16.33
C VAL A 174 -0.38 13.11 -16.30
N PRO A 175 -1.35 12.20 -16.58
CA PRO A 175 -1.08 10.78 -16.61
C PRO A 175 0.03 10.42 -17.60
N GLY A 176 1.00 9.62 -17.15
CA GLY A 176 2.10 9.15 -17.99
C GLY A 176 3.20 10.17 -18.26
N CYS A 177 3.08 11.42 -17.82
CA CYS A 177 4.12 12.43 -17.97
C CYS A 177 5.39 12.11 -17.17
N ILE A 178 5.25 11.43 -16.03
CA ILE A 178 6.38 10.97 -15.23
C ILE A 178 6.31 9.46 -15.13
N THR A 179 7.41 8.81 -15.50
CA THR A 179 7.60 7.35 -15.36
C THR A 179 8.76 7.07 -14.41
N MET A 180 8.71 5.92 -13.75
CA MET A 180 9.82 5.41 -12.95
C MET A 180 10.52 4.33 -13.77
N GLU A 181 11.79 4.55 -14.07
CA GLU A 181 12.58 3.65 -14.90
C GLU A 181 13.73 3.05 -14.10
N ALA A 182 13.91 1.73 -14.24
CA ALA A 182 15.06 1.06 -13.65
C ALA A 182 16.34 1.48 -14.38
N VAL A 183 17.38 1.77 -13.62
CA VAL A 183 18.70 2.11 -14.13
C VAL A 183 19.72 1.07 -13.66
N ASP A 184 20.65 0.73 -14.55
CA ASP A 184 21.82 -0.06 -14.20
C ASP A 184 22.95 0.89 -13.80
N ASN A 185 23.18 0.96 -12.51
CA ASN A 185 24.24 1.81 -11.93
C ASN A 185 25.57 1.07 -11.75
N GLY A 186 25.63 -0.20 -12.17
CA GLY A 186 26.83 -1.04 -12.05
C GLY A 186 27.24 -1.38 -10.61
N PHE A 187 26.41 -1.08 -9.62
CA PHE A 187 26.66 -1.49 -8.24
C PHE A 187 26.40 -2.99 -8.04
N ALA A 188 27.22 -3.64 -7.23
CA ALA A 188 26.93 -4.99 -6.75
C ALA A 188 25.62 -4.96 -5.93
N PRO A 189 24.75 -5.97 -6.06
CA PRO A 189 23.50 -6.03 -5.32
C PRO A 189 23.73 -5.83 -3.82
N TYR A 190 22.95 -4.91 -3.22
CA TYR A 190 23.03 -4.62 -1.78
C TYR A 190 22.62 -5.84 -0.94
N TYR A 191 21.73 -6.67 -1.48
CA TYR A 191 21.35 -7.95 -0.88
C TYR A 191 21.70 -9.09 -1.84
N VAL A 192 22.55 -9.99 -1.39
CA VAL A 192 22.72 -11.28 -2.07
C VAL A 192 21.55 -12.15 -1.61
N VAL A 193 20.55 -12.32 -2.47
CA VAL A 193 19.52 -13.34 -2.26
C VAL A 193 20.22 -14.69 -2.42
N ASP A 194 20.43 -15.37 -1.29
CA ASP A 194 21.00 -16.72 -1.28
C ASP A 194 20.04 -17.65 -2.04
N ALA A 195 20.35 -17.91 -3.32
CA ALA A 195 19.53 -18.77 -4.19
C ALA A 195 19.35 -20.18 -3.63
N ASP A 196 20.20 -20.58 -2.68
CA ASP A 196 20.18 -21.89 -2.04
C ASP A 196 19.18 -22.02 -0.88
N LYS A 197 18.60 -20.90 -0.39
CA LYS A 197 17.54 -20.93 0.65
C LYS A 197 16.13 -21.23 0.12
N LYS A 198 15.91 -21.22 -1.19
CA LYS A 198 14.60 -21.55 -1.81
C LYS A 198 14.29 -23.05 -1.86
N LYS A 199 15.11 -23.92 -1.26
CA LYS A 199 14.96 -25.39 -1.30
C LYS A 199 14.89 -26.04 0.09
N LYS A 200 14.29 -25.39 1.06
CA LYS A 200 13.94 -26.08 2.32
C LYS A 200 12.51 -25.76 2.73
#